data_0f53287875420b0e34b57eb0f3f2ab6d
#
_entry.id   0f53287875420b0e34b57eb0f3f2ab6d
#
_cell.length_a   1.000
_cell.length_b   1.000
_cell.length_c   1.000
_cell.angle_alpha   90.00
_cell.angle_beta   90.00
_cell.angle_gamma   90.00
#
_symmetry.space_group_name_H-M   'P 1'
#
loop_
_entity.id
_entity.type
_entity.pdbx_description
1 polymer ?
#
loop_
_entity_poly.entity_id
_entity_poly.type
_entity_poly.pdbx_seq_one_letter_code
_entity_poly.pdbx_strand_id
1 'polypeptide(L)'
;MRQLPEKKQQKRKNTGCLHGFADIGKWRKITALLLAAALSVPALTGCGSGKNSVSIVNVSYDPTRELYTAYNTIFAEHWKEQTGQEVEVIQSHGGSGKQALEVANGLEADVVTLALEYDVDAIQDAGLIDDGWVDEFPEDSAPYTSTIVFLVRKGNPKNIKDWDDLVKKDVGVITPNPKTSGGARWNYLAAWAYAKDKYNGDEDKIKEFIGDLYKNVLVLDTGARGATTSFVENGQGDVLIAWENEAYLSV
;
A
#
# COMPACT_ATOMS: atom_id res chain seq x y z
N MET A 1 -34.28 -14.09 -24.42
CA MET A 1 -33.75 -14.13 -25.79
C MET A 1 -33.88 -12.74 -26.43
N ARG A 2 -32.78 -12.01 -26.54
CA ARG A 2 -32.65 -10.83 -27.41
C ARG A 2 -31.25 -10.88 -28.00
N GLN A 3 -31.20 -10.99 -29.32
CA GLN A 3 -29.99 -11.08 -30.14
C GLN A 3 -29.39 -9.69 -30.35
N LEU A 4 -28.04 -9.62 -30.33
CA LEU A 4 -27.27 -8.41 -30.68
C LEU A 4 -26.93 -8.42 -32.17
N PRO A 5 -26.88 -7.26 -32.86
CA PRO A 5 -26.62 -7.18 -34.30
C PRO A 5 -25.11 -7.21 -34.63
N GLU A 6 -24.81 -7.89 -35.74
CA GLU A 6 -23.48 -8.00 -36.38
C GLU A 6 -22.97 -6.67 -36.94
N LYS A 7 -21.68 -6.39 -36.75
CA LYS A 7 -20.99 -5.27 -37.39
C LYS A 7 -20.29 -5.71 -38.68
N LYS A 8 -20.68 -5.13 -39.80
CA LYS A 8 -20.12 -5.30 -41.13
C LYS A 8 -18.69 -4.75 -41.22
N GLN A 9 -17.78 -5.57 -41.76
CA GLN A 9 -16.46 -5.16 -42.20
C GLN A 9 -16.51 -4.40 -43.52
N GLN A 10 -15.88 -3.23 -43.56
CA GLN A 10 -15.72 -2.42 -44.76
C GLN A 10 -14.32 -2.52 -45.31
N LYS A 11 -14.17 -3.22 -46.45
CA LYS A 11 -12.96 -3.31 -47.26
C LYS A 11 -12.64 -1.96 -47.92
N ARG A 12 -11.47 -1.41 -47.70
CA ARG A 12 -10.91 -0.33 -48.53
C ARG A 12 -10.01 -0.89 -49.60
N LYS A 13 -10.29 -0.50 -50.82
CA LYS A 13 -9.55 -0.86 -52.07
C LYS A 13 -8.31 0.04 -52.18
N ASN A 14 -7.17 -0.60 -52.53
CA ASN A 14 -5.94 0.05 -53.03
C ASN A 14 -6.19 0.52 -54.48
N THR A 15 -5.78 1.74 -54.77
CA THR A 15 -5.47 2.15 -56.12
C THR A 15 -4.07 2.72 -56.16
N GLY A 16 -3.25 2.12 -57.03
CA GLY A 16 -1.86 2.48 -57.19
C GLY A 16 -1.66 3.70 -58.11
N CYS A 17 -0.46 4.24 -58.04
CA CYS A 17 0.14 4.95 -59.16
C CYS A 17 1.65 4.76 -59.16
N LEU A 18 2.14 4.19 -60.24
CA LEU A 18 3.55 4.10 -60.67
C LEU A 18 4.02 5.46 -61.18
N HIS A 19 5.25 5.86 -60.89
CA HIS A 19 6.22 6.41 -61.87
C HIS A 19 7.48 6.89 -61.18
N GLY A 20 8.65 6.52 -61.71
CA GLY A 20 9.86 7.27 -61.66
C GLY A 20 11.13 6.48 -61.31
N PHE A 21 11.66 5.69 -62.27
CA PHE A 21 13.04 5.24 -62.22
C PHE A 21 14.00 6.40 -62.48
N ALA A 22 14.94 6.68 -61.58
CA ALA A 22 16.10 7.52 -61.84
C ALA A 22 17.31 7.03 -61.03
N ASP A 23 18.24 6.50 -61.73
CA ASP A 23 19.73 6.49 -61.60
C ASP A 23 20.37 6.28 -60.20
N ILE A 24 20.69 5.03 -59.93
CA ILE A 24 21.35 4.56 -58.68
C ILE A 24 22.89 4.42 -58.84
N GLY A 25 23.50 5.09 -59.82
CA GLY A 25 24.90 4.81 -60.22
C GLY A 25 25.98 5.63 -59.46
N LYS A 26 25.68 6.76 -58.89
CA LYS A 26 26.70 7.71 -58.37
C LYS A 26 26.80 7.89 -56.86
N TRP A 27 25.89 7.33 -56.12
CA TRP A 27 25.84 7.53 -54.65
C TRP A 27 26.52 6.42 -53.85
N ARG A 28 26.92 5.33 -54.47
CA ARG A 28 27.55 4.17 -53.77
C ARG A 28 29.00 4.40 -53.32
N LYS A 29 29.70 5.45 -53.81
CA LYS A 29 31.08 5.74 -53.41
C LYS A 29 31.21 6.78 -52.28
N ILE A 30 30.19 7.54 -52.00
CA ILE A 30 30.22 8.56 -50.92
C ILE A 30 29.74 7.97 -49.60
N THR A 31 28.85 6.99 -49.62
CA THR A 31 28.37 6.31 -48.41
C THR A 31 29.39 5.36 -47.78
N ALA A 32 30.36 4.85 -48.54
CA ALA A 32 31.41 3.97 -48.00
C ALA A 32 32.48 4.74 -47.18
N LEU A 33 32.69 6.03 -47.45
CA LEU A 33 33.68 6.84 -46.70
C LEU A 33 33.10 7.40 -45.40
N LEU A 34 31.81 7.56 -45.29
CA LEU A 34 31.15 8.07 -44.07
C LEU A 34 30.87 6.96 -43.06
N LEU A 35 30.81 5.69 -43.48
CA LEU A 35 30.67 4.57 -42.57
C LEU A 35 31.98 4.16 -41.86
N ALA A 36 33.16 4.51 -42.43
CA ALA A 36 34.44 4.21 -41.80
C ALA A 36 34.85 5.21 -40.72
N ALA A 37 34.25 6.42 -40.70
CA ALA A 37 34.51 7.43 -39.69
C ALA A 37 33.59 7.32 -38.43
N ALA A 38 32.55 6.48 -38.48
CA ALA A 38 31.61 6.27 -37.37
C ALA A 38 32.02 5.12 -36.41
N LEU A 39 33.11 4.41 -36.68
CA LEU A 39 33.57 3.25 -35.89
C LEU A 39 34.75 3.58 -34.93
N SER A 40 35.16 4.85 -34.86
CA SER A 40 36.14 5.30 -33.88
C SER A 40 35.45 6.14 -32.79
N VAL A 41 34.33 5.68 -32.23
CA VAL A 41 33.90 6.08 -30.89
C VAL A 41 34.89 5.37 -29.96
N PRO A 42 35.77 6.10 -29.24
CA PRO A 42 36.48 5.46 -28.13
C PRO A 42 35.41 4.89 -27.24
N ALA A 43 35.44 3.59 -27.00
CA ALA A 43 34.79 3.01 -25.85
C ALA A 43 35.38 3.72 -24.64
N LEU A 44 34.79 4.86 -24.29
CA LEU A 44 34.80 5.33 -22.92
C LEU A 44 34.08 4.22 -22.16
N THR A 45 34.84 3.17 -21.86
CA THR A 45 34.59 2.35 -20.69
C THR A 45 34.53 3.36 -19.56
N GLY A 46 33.34 3.88 -19.30
CA GLY A 46 33.03 4.42 -18.02
C GLY A 46 33.35 3.30 -17.05
N CYS A 47 34.51 3.38 -16.42
CA CYS A 47 34.69 2.87 -15.08
C CYS A 47 33.69 3.63 -14.20
N GLY A 48 32.41 3.30 -14.33
CA GLY A 48 31.52 3.39 -13.24
C GLY A 48 32.12 2.47 -12.19
N SER A 49 32.80 3.07 -11.20
CA SER A 49 33.02 2.35 -9.94
C SER A 49 31.63 1.81 -9.58
N GLY A 50 31.40 0.53 -9.83
CA GLY A 50 30.19 -0.13 -9.42
C GLY A 50 30.10 0.12 -7.93
N LYS A 51 29.24 1.05 -7.53
CA LYS A 51 28.89 1.18 -6.14
C LYS A 51 28.37 -0.18 -5.79
N ASN A 52 29.02 -0.81 -4.83
CA ASN A 52 28.57 -2.05 -4.24
C ASN A 52 27.33 -1.71 -3.41
N SER A 53 26.22 -1.41 -4.11
CA SER A 53 24.96 -1.01 -3.51
C SER A 53 23.85 -1.97 -3.91
N VAL A 54 23.00 -2.30 -2.97
CA VAL A 54 21.81 -3.13 -3.14
C VAL A 54 20.58 -2.29 -2.83
N SER A 55 19.48 -2.59 -3.51
CA SER A 55 18.17 -1.99 -3.22
C SER A 55 17.25 -3.04 -2.62
N ILE A 56 16.52 -2.68 -1.56
CA ILE A 56 15.51 -3.50 -0.91
C ILE A 56 14.18 -2.75 -0.96
N VAL A 57 13.13 -3.42 -1.42
CA VAL A 57 11.76 -2.88 -1.44
C VAL A 57 11.01 -3.39 -0.21
N ASN A 58 10.67 -2.48 0.72
CA ASN A 58 9.87 -2.78 1.89
C ASN A 58 8.44 -2.27 1.69
N VAL A 59 7.48 -3.18 1.61
CA VAL A 59 6.06 -2.90 1.49
C VAL A 59 5.42 -3.03 2.87
N SER A 60 4.82 -1.94 3.39
CA SER A 60 4.26 -1.94 4.72
C SER A 60 2.93 -1.18 4.81
N TYR A 61 2.21 -1.35 5.92
CA TYR A 61 0.96 -0.62 6.13
C TYR A 61 1.20 0.77 6.74
N ASP A 62 0.23 1.69 6.54
CA ASP A 62 0.38 3.13 6.81
C ASP A 62 0.99 3.51 8.17
N PRO A 63 0.61 2.92 9.32
CA PRO A 63 1.12 3.33 10.63
C PRO A 63 2.62 3.12 10.84
N THR A 64 3.29 2.35 9.98
CA THR A 64 4.74 2.06 10.11
C THR A 64 5.64 3.06 9.40
N ARG A 65 5.08 4.07 8.77
CA ARG A 65 5.82 5.04 7.96
C ARG A 65 6.99 5.69 8.70
N GLU A 66 6.72 6.23 9.87
CA GLU A 66 7.72 6.93 10.69
C GLU A 66 8.72 5.95 11.29
N LEU A 67 8.26 4.75 11.71
CA LEU A 67 9.11 3.67 12.19
C LEU A 67 10.17 3.32 11.14
N TYR A 68 9.75 3.02 9.91
CA TYR A 68 10.68 2.61 8.86
C TYR A 68 11.55 3.77 8.35
N THR A 69 11.06 5.01 8.38
CA THR A 69 11.91 6.17 8.08
C THR A 69 13.13 6.24 9.03
N ALA A 70 12.91 6.02 10.32
CA ALA A 70 13.99 6.00 11.31
C ALA A 70 14.83 4.72 11.22
N TYR A 71 14.18 3.55 11.15
CA TYR A 71 14.84 2.26 11.13
C TYR A 71 15.75 2.07 9.93
N ASN A 72 15.30 2.47 8.72
CA ASN A 72 16.08 2.26 7.50
C ASN A 72 17.40 3.03 7.49
N THR A 73 17.46 4.19 8.15
CA THR A 73 18.70 4.93 8.31
C THR A 73 19.70 4.13 9.16
N ILE A 74 19.26 3.63 10.31
CA ILE A 74 20.07 2.82 11.21
C ILE A 74 20.49 1.50 10.54
N PHE A 75 19.56 0.86 9.83
CA PHE A 75 19.84 -0.37 9.11
C PHE A 75 20.89 -0.18 8.02
N ALA A 76 20.77 0.89 7.22
CA ALA A 76 21.71 1.17 6.15
C ALA A 76 23.14 1.44 6.67
N GLU A 77 23.27 2.17 7.77
CA GLU A 77 24.55 2.39 8.45
C GLU A 77 25.13 1.08 8.98
N HIS A 78 24.33 0.32 9.70
CA HIS A 78 24.74 -1.00 10.25
C HIS A 78 25.19 -1.96 9.15
N TRP A 79 24.41 -2.08 8.05
CA TRP A 79 24.74 -2.95 6.93
C TRP A 79 26.06 -2.56 6.28
N LYS A 80 26.27 -1.26 6.08
CA LYS A 80 27.52 -0.72 5.52
C LYS A 80 28.71 -1.01 6.40
N GLU A 81 28.57 -0.87 7.73
CA GLU A 81 29.64 -1.19 8.70
C GLU A 81 29.99 -2.67 8.68
N GLN A 82 29.02 -3.56 8.59
CA GLN A 82 29.21 -5.01 8.62
C GLN A 82 29.75 -5.59 7.31
N THR A 83 29.33 -5.05 6.17
CA THR A 83 29.56 -5.68 4.85
C THR A 83 30.39 -4.81 3.90
N GLY A 84 30.53 -3.52 4.16
CA GLY A 84 31.09 -2.55 3.23
C GLY A 84 30.16 -2.22 2.04
N GLN A 85 28.94 -2.77 2.01
CA GLN A 85 27.95 -2.57 0.96
C GLN A 85 26.97 -1.47 1.36
N GLU A 86 26.65 -0.57 0.42
CA GLU A 86 25.57 0.40 0.62
C GLU A 86 24.23 -0.27 0.31
N VAL A 87 23.20 0.04 1.11
CA VAL A 87 21.83 -0.41 0.89
C VAL A 87 20.88 0.79 0.80
N GLU A 88 20.02 0.77 -0.20
CA GLU A 88 18.89 1.69 -0.33
C GLU A 88 17.60 0.95 -0.05
N VAL A 89 16.80 1.42 0.92
CA VAL A 89 15.50 0.83 1.23
C VAL A 89 14.40 1.69 0.63
N ILE A 90 13.75 1.15 -0.40
CA ILE A 90 12.59 1.77 -1.07
C ILE A 90 11.34 1.40 -0.27
N GLN A 91 10.54 2.41 0.10
CA GLN A 91 9.34 2.22 0.91
C GLN A 91 8.06 2.36 0.11
N SER A 92 7.13 1.40 0.29
CA SER A 92 5.74 1.54 -0.11
C SER A 92 4.84 1.44 1.12
N HIS A 93 3.99 2.45 1.35
CA HIS A 93 3.06 2.49 2.47
C HIS A 93 1.62 2.65 1.98
N GLY A 94 0.70 1.93 2.60
CA GLY A 94 -0.72 1.99 2.25
C GLY A 94 -1.61 1.20 3.23
N GLY A 95 -2.87 1.05 2.91
CA GLY A 95 -3.74 0.14 3.69
C GLY A 95 -3.26 -1.30 3.57
N SER A 96 -3.19 -2.04 4.69
CA SER A 96 -2.60 -3.38 4.77
C SER A 96 -3.17 -4.35 3.71
N GLY A 97 -4.50 -4.50 3.64
CA GLY A 97 -5.11 -5.37 2.64
C GLY A 97 -4.92 -4.88 1.20
N LYS A 98 -4.76 -3.57 0.98
CA LYS A 98 -4.42 -3.03 -0.33
C LYS A 98 -3.00 -3.42 -0.72
N GLN A 99 -2.03 -3.26 0.20
CA GLN A 99 -0.63 -3.64 -0.02
C GLN A 99 -0.48 -5.14 -0.29
N ALA A 100 -1.18 -5.99 0.50
CA ALA A 100 -1.21 -7.43 0.26
C ALA A 100 -1.67 -7.77 -1.16
N LEU A 101 -2.76 -7.15 -1.60
CA LEU A 101 -3.31 -7.37 -2.94
C LEU A 101 -2.37 -6.88 -4.04
N GLU A 102 -1.70 -5.76 -3.86
CA GLU A 102 -0.73 -5.21 -4.82
C GLU A 102 0.48 -6.15 -4.98
N VAL A 103 1.01 -6.68 -3.87
CA VAL A 103 2.11 -7.67 -3.90
C VAL A 103 1.64 -8.97 -4.57
N ALA A 104 0.49 -9.51 -4.18
CA ALA A 104 -0.09 -10.70 -4.82
C ALA A 104 -0.33 -10.53 -6.32
N ASN A 105 -0.53 -9.29 -6.80
CA ASN A 105 -0.69 -8.97 -8.23
C ASN A 105 0.60 -8.49 -8.92
N GLY A 106 1.76 -8.61 -8.29
CA GLY A 106 3.06 -8.41 -8.94
C GLY A 106 3.79 -7.11 -8.57
N LEU A 107 3.39 -6.40 -7.51
CA LEU A 107 4.25 -5.39 -6.91
C LEU A 107 5.47 -6.10 -6.32
N GLU A 108 6.65 -5.79 -6.81
CA GLU A 108 7.90 -6.33 -6.29
C GLU A 108 8.10 -5.89 -4.83
N ALA A 109 8.40 -6.84 -3.96
CA ALA A 109 8.69 -6.61 -2.55
C ALA A 109 9.70 -7.64 -2.05
N ASP A 110 10.72 -7.17 -1.33
CA ASP A 110 11.68 -8.04 -0.65
C ASP A 110 11.26 -8.29 0.80
N VAL A 111 10.54 -7.34 1.39
CA VAL A 111 10.02 -7.41 2.76
C VAL A 111 8.59 -6.91 2.78
N VAL A 112 7.72 -7.60 3.49
CA VAL A 112 6.36 -7.12 3.78
C VAL A 112 6.14 -7.01 5.28
N THR A 113 5.51 -5.93 5.75
CA THR A 113 5.05 -5.75 7.13
C THR A 113 3.62 -5.27 7.14
N LEU A 114 2.71 -6.17 7.42
CA LEU A 114 1.28 -5.92 7.32
C LEU A 114 0.59 -6.02 8.69
N ALA A 115 -0.66 -5.56 8.78
CA ALA A 115 -1.36 -5.42 10.05
C ALA A 115 -1.96 -6.73 10.58
N LEU A 116 -2.16 -7.72 9.72
CA LEU A 116 -2.80 -8.99 10.07
C LEU A 116 -2.10 -10.15 9.34
N GLU A 117 -2.03 -11.28 10.01
CA GLU A 117 -1.67 -12.58 9.44
C GLU A 117 -2.46 -12.84 8.14
N TYR A 118 -3.78 -12.69 8.16
CA TYR A 118 -4.65 -12.82 6.99
C TYR A 118 -4.18 -12.04 5.74
N ASP A 119 -3.58 -10.87 5.90
CA ASP A 119 -3.07 -10.08 4.77
C ASP A 119 -1.75 -10.66 4.25
N VAL A 120 -0.92 -11.26 5.12
CA VAL A 120 0.32 -11.96 4.72
C VAL A 120 -0.03 -13.30 4.07
N ASP A 121 -1.03 -14.03 4.60
CA ASP A 121 -1.52 -15.29 4.03
C ASP A 121 -2.00 -15.11 2.58
N ALA A 122 -2.60 -13.97 2.25
CA ALA A 122 -2.99 -13.68 0.88
C ALA A 122 -1.80 -13.61 -0.10
N ILE A 123 -0.61 -13.26 0.40
CA ILE A 123 0.65 -13.27 -0.38
C ILE A 123 1.21 -14.70 -0.46
N GLN A 124 1.10 -15.47 0.62
CA GLN A 124 1.42 -16.91 0.63
C GLN A 124 0.52 -17.68 -0.35
N ASP A 125 -0.79 -17.44 -0.33
CA ASP A 125 -1.75 -18.05 -1.25
C ASP A 125 -1.43 -17.75 -2.74
N ALA A 126 -0.79 -16.62 -3.00
CA ALA A 126 -0.26 -16.26 -4.32
C ALA A 126 1.08 -16.96 -4.65
N GLY A 127 1.64 -17.76 -3.73
CA GLY A 127 2.89 -18.50 -3.91
C GLY A 127 4.16 -17.63 -3.86
N LEU A 128 4.11 -16.48 -3.18
CA LEU A 128 5.21 -15.53 -3.10
C LEU A 128 5.96 -15.58 -1.75
N ILE A 129 5.41 -16.26 -0.76
CA ILE A 129 6.03 -16.54 0.54
C ILE A 129 5.83 -18.03 0.80
N ASP A 130 6.82 -18.69 1.41
CA ASP A 130 6.76 -20.10 1.78
C ASP A 130 5.77 -20.35 2.92
N ASP A 131 5.25 -21.58 3.00
CA ASP A 131 4.42 -22.03 4.11
C ASP A 131 5.21 -21.96 5.43
N GLY A 132 4.54 -21.53 6.51
CA GLY A 132 5.16 -21.48 7.83
C GLY A 132 5.88 -20.17 8.14
N TRP A 133 5.69 -19.14 7.35
CA TRP A 133 6.28 -17.81 7.57
C TRP A 133 6.02 -17.23 8.98
N VAL A 134 4.93 -17.65 9.64
CA VAL A 134 4.59 -17.22 11.01
C VAL A 134 5.66 -17.67 12.01
N ASP A 135 6.24 -18.85 11.81
CA ASP A 135 7.26 -19.45 12.70
C ASP A 135 8.70 -19.07 12.31
N GLU A 136 8.90 -18.25 11.25
CA GLU A 136 10.23 -17.90 10.74
C GLU A 136 11.01 -17.03 11.73
N PHE A 137 10.33 -16.11 12.42
CA PHE A 137 10.92 -15.23 13.42
C PHE A 137 10.21 -15.36 14.78
N PRO A 138 10.86 -14.97 15.90
CA PRO A 138 10.22 -14.92 17.21
C PRO A 138 8.92 -14.11 17.23
N GLU A 139 8.07 -14.39 18.21
CA GLU A 139 6.78 -13.68 18.43
C GLU A 139 5.86 -13.73 17.22
N ASP A 140 5.72 -14.93 16.61
CA ASP A 140 4.88 -15.17 15.44
C ASP A 140 5.23 -14.25 14.26
N SER A 141 6.52 -14.01 14.06
CA SER A 141 7.05 -13.08 13.06
C SER A 141 6.49 -11.65 13.17
N ALA A 142 6.04 -11.24 14.37
CA ALA A 142 5.51 -9.91 14.66
C ALA A 142 6.61 -9.00 15.23
N PRO A 143 7.08 -7.98 14.48
CA PRO A 143 8.18 -7.12 14.94
C PRO A 143 7.79 -6.17 16.07
N TYR A 144 6.50 -5.94 16.30
CA TYR A 144 5.96 -5.08 17.37
C TYR A 144 4.46 -5.33 17.56
N THR A 145 3.91 -4.81 18.67
CA THR A 145 2.49 -4.83 18.98
C THR A 145 1.96 -3.40 19.15
N SER A 146 0.65 -3.21 19.02
CA SER A 146 -0.04 -1.94 19.24
C SER A 146 -1.44 -2.20 19.80
N THR A 147 -2.18 -1.12 20.09
CA THR A 147 -3.55 -1.19 20.57
C THR A 147 -4.44 -0.19 19.84
N ILE A 148 -5.77 -0.39 19.95
CA ILE A 148 -6.77 0.54 19.41
C ILE A 148 -7.15 1.52 20.51
N VAL A 149 -7.19 2.81 20.15
CA VAL A 149 -7.55 3.91 21.05
C VAL A 149 -8.56 4.85 20.40
N PHE A 150 -9.18 5.70 21.24
CA PHE A 150 -10.02 6.81 20.78
C PHE A 150 -9.26 8.12 20.88
N LEU A 151 -9.06 8.78 19.74
CA LEU A 151 -8.61 10.15 19.70
C LEU A 151 -9.85 11.05 19.61
N VAL A 152 -10.04 11.92 20.59
CA VAL A 152 -11.20 12.81 20.68
C VAL A 152 -10.81 14.28 20.51
N ARG A 153 -11.75 15.14 20.21
CA ARG A 153 -11.52 16.58 20.13
C ARG A 153 -11.02 17.13 21.46
N LYS A 154 -10.21 18.19 21.41
CA LYS A 154 -9.67 18.85 22.59
C LYS A 154 -10.79 19.19 23.60
N GLY A 155 -10.60 18.78 24.85
CA GLY A 155 -11.59 18.95 25.93
C GLY A 155 -12.76 17.96 25.88
N ASN A 156 -12.76 17.02 24.94
CA ASN A 156 -13.78 15.97 24.82
C ASN A 156 -15.23 16.49 24.92
N PRO A 157 -15.69 17.38 24.04
CA PRO A 157 -16.99 18.06 24.18
C PRO A 157 -18.18 17.10 24.13
N LYS A 158 -18.02 15.91 23.55
CA LYS A 158 -19.04 14.85 23.48
C LYS A 158 -18.98 13.88 24.65
N ASN A 159 -18.03 14.08 25.59
CA ASN A 159 -17.80 13.20 26.74
C ASN A 159 -17.70 11.71 26.35
N ILE A 160 -16.93 11.43 25.29
CA ILE A 160 -16.69 10.09 24.78
C ILE A 160 -15.69 9.40 25.71
N LYS A 161 -16.07 8.26 26.29
CA LYS A 161 -15.25 7.49 27.24
C LYS A 161 -15.13 6.02 26.88
N ASP A 162 -16.14 5.50 26.17
CA ASP A 162 -16.23 4.09 25.86
C ASP A 162 -16.97 3.88 24.52
N TRP A 163 -16.96 2.65 24.03
CA TRP A 163 -17.60 2.21 22.79
C TRP A 163 -19.10 2.56 22.73
N ASP A 164 -19.81 2.54 23.86
CA ASP A 164 -21.22 2.93 23.93
C ASP A 164 -21.48 4.40 23.55
N ASP A 165 -20.47 5.23 23.73
CA ASP A 165 -20.62 6.64 23.37
C ASP A 165 -20.59 6.82 21.85
N LEU A 166 -19.96 5.88 21.11
CA LEU A 166 -19.82 5.94 19.65
C LEU A 166 -21.11 5.63 18.89
N VAL A 167 -22.10 4.99 19.54
CA VAL A 167 -23.41 4.70 18.94
C VAL A 167 -24.45 5.77 19.24
N LYS A 168 -24.11 6.84 19.95
CA LYS A 168 -25.00 8.00 20.17
C LYS A 168 -25.23 8.75 18.86
N LYS A 169 -26.46 9.18 18.62
CA LYS A 169 -26.88 9.79 17.34
C LYS A 169 -26.16 11.09 16.95
N ASP A 170 -25.59 11.77 17.93
CA ASP A 170 -24.93 13.07 17.75
C ASP A 170 -23.39 12.96 17.77
N VAL A 171 -22.87 11.76 17.65
CA VAL A 171 -21.41 11.48 17.61
C VAL A 171 -20.99 11.08 16.21
N GLY A 172 -20.12 11.87 15.61
CA GLY A 172 -19.49 11.56 14.33
C GLY A 172 -18.21 10.75 14.52
N VAL A 173 -18.17 9.56 13.96
CA VAL A 173 -17.03 8.62 14.05
C VAL A 173 -16.20 8.67 12.76
N ILE A 174 -14.89 8.67 12.90
CA ILE A 174 -13.94 8.47 11.81
C ILE A 174 -13.21 7.13 12.02
N THR A 175 -13.18 6.32 10.99
CA THR A 175 -12.42 5.05 10.94
C THR A 175 -12.10 4.71 9.50
N PRO A 176 -10.98 4.05 9.21
CA PRO A 176 -10.72 3.62 7.83
C PRO A 176 -11.62 2.46 7.40
N ASN A 177 -11.58 2.13 6.11
CA ASN A 177 -12.41 1.09 5.50
C ASN A 177 -11.84 -0.31 5.79
N PRO A 178 -12.59 -1.23 6.42
CA PRO A 178 -12.10 -2.58 6.73
C PRO A 178 -11.84 -3.45 5.48
N LYS A 179 -12.31 -3.05 4.30
CA LYS A 179 -11.99 -3.76 3.06
C LYS A 179 -10.58 -3.50 2.55
N THR A 180 -9.97 -2.38 2.94
CA THR A 180 -8.66 -1.95 2.43
C THR A 180 -7.62 -1.76 3.54
N SER A 181 -8.05 -1.48 4.76
CA SER A 181 -7.21 -1.17 5.91
C SER A 181 -7.23 -2.28 6.95
N GLY A 182 -6.04 -2.80 7.28
CA GLY A 182 -5.88 -3.73 8.39
C GLY A 182 -6.21 -3.09 9.74
N GLY A 183 -5.86 -1.81 9.94
CA GLY A 183 -6.25 -1.05 11.13
C GLY A 183 -7.76 -0.99 11.32
N ALA A 184 -8.52 -0.80 10.24
CA ALA A 184 -9.98 -0.80 10.32
C ALA A 184 -10.55 -2.17 10.69
N ARG A 185 -9.90 -3.26 10.29
CA ARG A 185 -10.29 -4.61 10.74
C ARG A 185 -10.08 -4.78 12.22
N TRP A 186 -8.97 -4.29 12.77
CA TRP A 186 -8.72 -4.27 14.20
C TRP A 186 -9.70 -3.36 14.94
N ASN A 187 -10.06 -2.19 14.40
CA ASN A 187 -11.11 -1.33 14.96
C ASN A 187 -12.45 -2.07 15.04
N TYR A 188 -12.81 -2.78 13.98
CA TYR A 188 -14.03 -3.61 13.92
C TYR A 188 -13.98 -4.75 14.95
N LEU A 189 -12.86 -5.48 15.03
CA LEU A 189 -12.70 -6.58 15.97
C LEU A 189 -12.73 -6.10 17.44
N ALA A 190 -12.14 -4.95 17.73
CA ALA A 190 -12.19 -4.34 19.07
C ALA A 190 -13.62 -3.96 19.46
N ALA A 191 -14.37 -3.33 18.54
CA ALA A 191 -15.79 -3.04 18.75
C ALA A 191 -16.63 -4.31 18.94
N TRP A 192 -16.35 -5.34 18.14
CA TRP A 192 -17.01 -6.64 18.25
C TRP A 192 -16.70 -7.32 19.59
N ALA A 193 -15.45 -7.32 20.03
CA ALA A 193 -15.04 -7.90 21.30
C ALA A 193 -15.74 -7.20 22.50
N TYR A 194 -15.80 -5.87 22.47
CA TYR A 194 -16.55 -5.10 23.45
C TYR A 194 -18.03 -5.48 23.47
N ALA A 195 -18.68 -5.49 22.32
CA ALA A 195 -20.10 -5.84 22.22
C ALA A 195 -20.36 -7.29 22.63
N LYS A 196 -19.45 -8.22 22.30
CA LYS A 196 -19.53 -9.63 22.72
C LYS A 196 -19.54 -9.77 24.23
N ASP A 197 -18.65 -9.07 24.92
CA ASP A 197 -18.63 -9.07 26.38
C ASP A 197 -19.91 -8.44 26.96
N LYS A 198 -20.26 -7.25 26.48
CA LYS A 198 -21.46 -6.51 26.92
C LYS A 198 -22.76 -7.28 26.78
N TYR A 199 -22.93 -8.02 25.69
CA TYR A 199 -24.16 -8.75 25.38
C TYR A 199 -24.06 -10.27 25.64
N ASN A 200 -23.04 -10.71 26.38
CA ASN A 200 -22.81 -12.11 26.72
C ASN A 200 -22.85 -13.05 25.50
N GLY A 201 -22.30 -12.60 24.37
CA GLY A 201 -22.20 -13.38 23.14
C GLY A 201 -23.48 -13.43 22.28
N ASP A 202 -24.50 -12.63 22.58
CA ASP A 202 -25.72 -12.52 21.76
C ASP A 202 -25.39 -11.88 20.41
N GLU A 203 -25.25 -12.70 19.39
CA GLU A 203 -24.79 -12.26 18.05
C GLU A 203 -25.70 -11.20 17.41
N ASP A 204 -27.01 -11.28 17.62
CA ASP A 204 -27.92 -10.32 17.00
C ASP A 204 -27.75 -8.93 17.61
N LYS A 205 -27.57 -8.85 18.93
CA LYS A 205 -27.25 -7.58 19.61
C LYS A 205 -25.86 -7.07 19.27
N ILE A 206 -24.88 -7.95 19.09
CA ILE A 206 -23.54 -7.54 18.65
C ILE A 206 -23.62 -6.92 17.25
N LYS A 207 -24.30 -7.57 16.32
CA LYS A 207 -24.49 -7.07 14.94
C LYS A 207 -25.27 -5.76 14.91
N GLU A 208 -26.29 -5.61 15.76
CA GLU A 208 -27.02 -4.34 15.91
C GLU A 208 -26.11 -3.22 16.41
N PHE A 209 -25.33 -3.47 17.47
CA PHE A 209 -24.36 -2.50 18.00
C PHE A 209 -23.33 -2.07 16.95
N ILE A 210 -22.74 -3.01 16.22
CA ILE A 210 -21.80 -2.73 15.14
C ILE A 210 -22.49 -1.92 14.01
N GLY A 211 -23.72 -2.29 13.67
CA GLY A 211 -24.53 -1.56 12.70
C GLY A 211 -24.77 -0.11 13.12
N ASP A 212 -25.07 0.12 14.41
CA ASP A 212 -25.28 1.47 14.95
C ASP A 212 -23.98 2.29 14.98
N LEU A 213 -22.86 1.67 15.34
CA LEU A 213 -21.53 2.29 15.25
C LEU A 213 -21.25 2.77 13.82
N TYR A 214 -21.45 1.89 12.82
CA TYR A 214 -21.15 2.22 11.42
C TYR A 214 -22.14 3.22 10.80
N LYS A 215 -23.35 3.38 11.34
CA LYS A 215 -24.27 4.48 10.97
C LYS A 215 -23.71 5.86 11.33
N ASN A 216 -22.87 5.92 12.36
CA ASN A 216 -22.23 7.16 12.82
C ASN A 216 -20.88 7.44 12.11
N VAL A 217 -20.39 6.51 11.28
CA VAL A 217 -19.14 6.70 10.53
C VAL A 217 -19.38 7.68 9.39
N LEU A 218 -18.66 8.81 9.43
CA LEU A 218 -18.77 9.89 8.45
C LEU A 218 -17.92 9.65 7.21
N VAL A 219 -16.74 9.05 7.39
CA VAL A 219 -15.77 8.81 6.32
C VAL A 219 -15.15 7.43 6.50
N LEU A 220 -14.98 6.70 5.40
CA LEU A 220 -14.26 5.43 5.32
C LEU A 220 -13.03 5.61 4.41
N ASP A 221 -11.94 6.10 4.99
CA ASP A 221 -10.68 6.28 4.28
C ASP A 221 -10.03 4.94 3.91
N THR A 222 -9.14 4.93 2.93
CA THR A 222 -8.51 3.69 2.43
C THR A 222 -7.51 3.07 3.40
N GLY A 223 -6.95 3.87 4.33
CA GLY A 223 -5.96 3.45 5.32
C GLY A 223 -6.01 4.30 6.59
N ALA A 224 -5.24 3.90 7.59
CA ALA A 224 -5.20 4.56 8.90
C ALA A 224 -4.76 6.03 8.79
N ARG A 225 -3.71 6.32 8.01
CA ARG A 225 -3.22 7.70 7.80
C ARG A 225 -4.28 8.60 7.15
N GLY A 226 -5.06 8.10 6.19
CA GLY A 226 -6.18 8.84 5.61
C GLY A 226 -7.23 9.22 6.65
N ALA A 227 -7.61 8.29 7.53
CA ALA A 227 -8.55 8.54 8.61
C ALA A 227 -8.00 9.56 9.62
N THR A 228 -6.70 9.49 9.95
CA THR A 228 -6.01 10.48 10.79
C THR A 228 -6.08 11.87 10.15
N THR A 229 -5.76 11.99 8.85
CA THR A 229 -5.87 13.25 8.11
C THR A 229 -7.31 13.79 8.10
N SER A 230 -8.31 12.94 7.85
CA SER A 230 -9.73 13.34 7.87
C SER A 230 -10.14 13.89 9.23
N PHE A 231 -9.68 13.27 10.31
CA PHE A 231 -9.97 13.74 11.66
C PHE A 231 -9.13 14.97 12.04
N VAL A 232 -7.79 14.86 12.01
CA VAL A 232 -6.89 15.88 12.58
C VAL A 232 -6.82 17.13 11.70
N GLU A 233 -6.55 16.97 10.40
CA GLU A 233 -6.29 18.08 9.49
C GLU A 233 -7.59 18.67 8.92
N ASN A 234 -8.54 17.80 8.51
CA ASN A 234 -9.80 18.24 7.92
C ASN A 234 -10.90 18.54 8.95
N GLY A 235 -10.66 18.28 10.24
CA GLY A 235 -11.57 18.62 11.31
C GLY A 235 -12.87 17.83 11.33
N GLN A 236 -12.95 16.66 10.66
CA GLN A 236 -14.15 15.84 10.54
C GLN A 236 -14.36 14.96 11.76
N GLY A 237 -15.62 14.73 12.15
CA GLY A 237 -16.02 13.84 13.24
C GLY A 237 -15.68 14.35 14.64
N ASP A 238 -16.14 13.62 15.63
CA ASP A 238 -15.95 13.88 17.07
C ASP A 238 -14.91 12.94 17.68
N VAL A 239 -14.74 11.76 17.10
CA VAL A 239 -13.82 10.71 17.53
C VAL A 239 -13.21 9.99 16.33
N LEU A 240 -11.91 9.70 16.42
CA LEU A 240 -11.20 8.78 15.54
C LEU A 240 -10.90 7.49 16.32
N ILE A 241 -11.29 6.36 15.75
CA ILE A 241 -10.82 5.04 16.20
C ILE A 241 -9.51 4.76 15.46
N ALA A 242 -8.40 4.69 16.19
CA ALA A 242 -7.06 4.62 15.61
C ALA A 242 -6.12 3.67 16.34
N TRP A 243 -5.01 3.39 15.71
CA TRP A 243 -3.83 2.85 16.37
C TRP A 243 -3.26 3.88 17.35
N GLU A 244 -2.70 3.40 18.46
CA GLU A 244 -2.08 4.24 19.49
C GLU A 244 -0.99 5.16 18.93
N ASN A 245 -0.13 4.66 18.03
CA ASN A 245 0.93 5.47 17.41
C ASN A 245 0.36 6.62 16.56
N GLU A 246 -0.75 6.43 15.84
CA GLU A 246 -1.41 7.51 15.10
C GLU A 246 -1.94 8.59 16.05
N ALA A 247 -2.42 8.20 17.23
CA ALA A 247 -2.84 9.16 18.26
C ALA A 247 -1.65 9.97 18.80
N TYR A 248 -0.51 9.34 19.08
CA TYR A 248 0.70 10.04 19.51
C TYR A 248 1.25 11.02 18.45
N LEU A 249 1.18 10.66 17.18
CA LEU A 249 1.58 11.53 16.08
C LEU A 249 0.64 12.73 15.87
N SER A 250 -0.53 12.70 16.49
CA SER A 250 -1.62 13.67 16.28
C SER A 250 -1.72 14.73 17.38
N VAL A 251 -0.93 14.64 18.47
CA VAL A 251 -1.02 15.51 19.66
C VAL A 251 0.23 16.34 19.89
#